data_8e199ff2c0dcdf1e822b4152e755b4aa
#
_entry.id   8e199ff2c0dcdf1e822b4152e755b4aa
#
_cell.length_a   1.000
_cell.length_b   1.000
_cell.length_c   1.000
_cell.angle_alpha   90.00
_cell.angle_beta   90.00
_cell.angle_gamma   90.00
#
_symmetry.space_group_name_H-M   'P 1'
#
loop_
_entity.id
_entity.type
_entity.pdbx_description
1 polymer ?
#
loop_
_entity_poly.entity_id
_entity_poly.type
_entity_poly.pdbx_seq_one_letter_code
_entity_poly.pdbx_strand_id
1 'polypeptide(L)'
;MLKDFPAYVKMMAGIGVTRLELCCPIGYGAEFSSLANGKEVARILADHGMKSESSHFTMQELRKTQQKSIAWAKEVGITQIITATLGGGNNPTLDQVKKAADEYNKIAAVSAAAGLQQGLHNEGFELSMVDGKRTYDLLLELLDPKLVKFQFQMSTITAGFVAAEYFTKYAGRFYSMHLQDIDMKGASGRHPQVGMGKGSIDWVKTFTAAKIGGVKNYFVEQNWELTQQSVAFLKTLNV
;
A
#
# COMPACT_ATOMS: atom_id res chain seq x y z
N MET A 1 -9.53 17.07 -4.29
CA MET A 1 -9.23 16.80 -2.87
C MET A 1 -7.81 17.18 -2.49
N LEU A 2 -6.78 16.74 -3.18
CA LEU A 2 -5.38 17.06 -2.78
C LEU A 2 -4.92 18.51 -3.04
N LYS A 3 -5.67 19.32 -3.79
CA LYS A 3 -5.35 20.75 -3.99
C LYS A 3 -5.42 21.56 -2.69
N ASP A 4 -6.22 21.13 -1.72
CA ASP A 4 -6.33 21.70 -0.38
C ASP A 4 -6.08 20.61 0.65
N PHE A 5 -4.81 20.33 0.92
CA PHE A 5 -4.40 19.28 1.83
C PHE A 5 -4.88 19.52 3.28
N PRO A 6 -4.82 20.77 3.84
CA PRO A 6 -5.37 21.04 5.16
C PRO A 6 -6.87 20.71 5.29
N ALA A 7 -7.68 21.11 4.32
CA ALA A 7 -9.11 20.77 4.31
C ALA A 7 -9.35 19.25 4.22
N TYR A 8 -8.55 18.55 3.42
CA TYR A 8 -8.62 17.09 3.33
C TYR A 8 -8.29 16.41 4.66
N VAL A 9 -7.20 16.83 5.33
CA VAL A 9 -6.80 16.29 6.64
C VAL A 9 -7.88 16.54 7.68
N LYS A 10 -8.43 17.76 7.75
CA LYS A 10 -9.54 18.10 8.66
C LYS A 10 -10.76 17.21 8.42
N MET A 11 -11.09 16.94 7.16
CA MET A 11 -12.21 16.08 6.78
C MET A 11 -12.00 14.63 7.24
N MET A 12 -10.79 14.08 7.04
CA MET A 12 -10.44 12.73 7.48
C MET A 12 -10.41 12.62 9.01
N ALA A 13 -9.85 13.58 9.71
CA ALA A 13 -9.87 13.63 11.16
C ALA A 13 -11.31 13.67 11.71
N GLY A 14 -12.22 14.40 11.04
CA GLY A 14 -13.64 14.50 11.42
C GLY A 14 -14.38 13.18 11.43
N ILE A 15 -13.97 12.19 10.66
CA ILE A 15 -14.53 10.83 10.69
C ILE A 15 -13.74 9.87 11.59
N GLY A 16 -12.70 10.35 12.28
CA GLY A 16 -11.90 9.59 13.23
C GLY A 16 -10.72 8.84 12.60
N VAL A 17 -10.29 9.20 11.40
CA VAL A 17 -9.03 8.71 10.81
C VAL A 17 -7.86 9.37 11.53
N THR A 18 -6.86 8.57 11.92
CA THR A 18 -5.67 9.04 12.65
C THR A 18 -4.38 8.86 11.86
N ARG A 19 -4.42 8.11 10.75
CA ARG A 19 -3.26 7.85 9.89
C ARG A 19 -3.67 7.96 8.44
N LEU A 20 -2.80 8.59 7.65
CA LEU A 20 -2.91 8.61 6.19
C LEU A 20 -1.71 7.92 5.57
N GLU A 21 -1.91 7.27 4.46
CA GLU A 21 -0.86 6.93 3.52
C GLU A 21 -0.85 7.97 2.41
N LEU A 22 0.32 8.45 2.06
CA LEU A 22 0.51 9.52 1.09
C LEU A 22 1.09 8.98 -0.23
N CYS A 23 1.17 9.85 -1.23
CA CYS A 23 1.97 9.62 -2.43
C CYS A 23 3.09 10.66 -2.49
N CYS A 24 4.33 10.24 -2.71
CA CYS A 24 5.47 11.15 -2.79
C CYS A 24 5.34 12.08 -4.02
N PRO A 25 5.33 13.40 -3.83
CA PRO A 25 5.11 14.35 -4.94
C PRO A 25 6.24 14.34 -5.97
N ILE A 26 7.42 13.84 -5.62
CA ILE A 26 8.57 13.75 -6.53
C ILE A 26 8.29 12.79 -7.69
N GLY A 27 7.66 11.65 -7.41
CA GLY A 27 7.34 10.66 -8.43
C GLY A 27 5.92 10.78 -8.99
N TYR A 28 4.96 11.19 -8.17
CA TYR A 28 3.56 11.29 -8.58
C TYR A 28 3.20 12.63 -9.23
N GLY A 29 4.07 13.65 -9.11
CA GLY A 29 3.98 14.86 -9.91
C GLY A 29 2.95 15.89 -9.44
N ALA A 30 2.46 16.70 -10.39
CA ALA A 30 1.72 17.93 -10.11
C ALA A 30 0.44 17.75 -9.28
N GLU A 31 -0.24 16.62 -9.38
CA GLU A 31 -1.46 16.33 -8.62
C GLU A 31 -1.20 16.29 -7.11
N PHE A 32 0.03 15.97 -6.72
CA PHE A 32 0.49 15.85 -5.33
C PHE A 32 1.37 17.03 -4.89
N SER A 33 1.43 18.12 -5.67
CA SER A 33 2.29 19.28 -5.40
C SER A 33 2.04 19.94 -4.04
N SER A 34 0.82 19.84 -3.50
CA SER A 34 0.49 20.31 -2.15
C SER A 34 1.26 19.57 -1.04
N LEU A 35 1.86 18.42 -1.34
CA LEU A 35 2.68 17.62 -0.43
C LEU A 35 4.18 17.91 -0.57
N ALA A 36 4.60 18.82 -1.44
CA ALA A 36 6.01 19.03 -1.78
C ALA A 36 6.87 19.49 -0.58
N ASN A 37 6.31 20.24 0.35
CA ASN A 37 6.99 20.65 1.58
C ASN A 37 6.69 19.62 2.69
N GLY A 38 7.60 18.67 2.91
CA GLY A 38 7.41 17.58 3.86
C GLY A 38 7.21 18.04 5.30
N LYS A 39 7.92 19.10 5.73
CA LYS A 39 7.77 19.68 7.08
C LYS A 39 6.39 20.28 7.28
N GLU A 40 5.88 20.96 6.27
CA GLU A 40 4.53 21.54 6.32
C GLU A 40 3.45 20.45 6.34
N VAL A 41 3.64 19.37 5.56
CA VAL A 41 2.77 18.17 5.59
C VAL A 41 2.73 17.58 7.00
N ALA A 42 3.89 17.38 7.62
CA ALA A 42 3.97 16.86 9.00
C ALA A 42 3.24 17.78 10.00
N ARG A 43 3.42 19.10 9.88
CA ARG A 43 2.75 20.07 10.75
C ARG A 43 1.22 20.01 10.59
N ILE A 44 0.71 20.03 9.36
CA ILE A 44 -0.73 19.96 9.08
C ILE A 44 -1.34 18.69 9.66
N LEU A 45 -0.67 17.54 9.49
CA LEU A 45 -1.14 16.28 10.09
C LEU A 45 -1.18 16.37 11.62
N ALA A 46 -0.10 16.87 12.24
CA ALA A 46 0.00 16.99 13.69
C ALA A 46 -1.05 17.92 14.29
N ASP A 47 -1.36 19.04 13.63
CA ASP A 47 -2.40 20.00 14.04
C ASP A 47 -3.81 19.36 14.14
N HIS A 48 -4.01 18.23 13.49
CA HIS A 48 -5.26 17.46 13.52
C HIS A 48 -5.14 16.11 14.27
N GLY A 49 -4.05 15.91 15.01
CA GLY A 49 -3.81 14.65 15.74
C GLY A 49 -3.56 13.45 14.83
N MET A 50 -3.13 13.68 13.59
CA MET A 50 -2.88 12.66 12.58
C MET A 50 -1.39 12.50 12.31
N LYS A 51 -1.02 11.39 11.68
CA LYS A 51 0.34 11.13 11.19
C LYS A 51 0.33 10.33 9.89
N SER A 52 1.44 10.35 9.19
CA SER A 52 1.70 9.49 8.06
C SER A 52 3.04 8.77 8.26
N GLU A 53 2.99 7.46 8.39
CA GLU A 53 4.17 6.61 8.56
C GLU A 53 4.49 5.82 7.28
N SER A 54 3.60 5.87 6.29
CA SER A 54 3.69 5.16 5.01
C SER A 54 3.39 6.10 3.85
N SER A 55 4.08 5.93 2.75
CA SER A 55 3.81 6.64 1.50
C SER A 55 4.21 5.82 0.29
N HIS A 56 3.45 5.98 -0.79
CA HIS A 56 3.75 5.40 -2.09
C HIS A 56 4.82 6.20 -2.82
N PHE A 57 5.73 5.48 -3.47
CA PHE A 57 6.82 5.99 -4.28
C PHE A 57 6.87 5.24 -5.61
N THR A 58 7.06 5.95 -6.71
CA THR A 58 7.18 5.30 -8.00
C THR A 58 8.54 4.61 -8.14
N MET A 59 8.59 3.49 -8.86
CA MET A 59 9.86 2.81 -9.17
C MET A 59 10.82 3.73 -9.91
N GLN A 60 10.28 4.63 -10.76
CA GLN A 60 11.09 5.59 -11.51
C GLN A 60 11.79 6.61 -10.62
N GLU A 61 11.11 7.15 -9.60
CA GLU A 61 11.74 8.10 -8.67
C GLU A 61 12.79 7.43 -7.80
N LEU A 62 12.55 6.18 -7.37
CA LEU A 62 13.54 5.40 -6.61
C LEU A 62 14.80 5.10 -7.43
N ARG A 63 14.65 4.90 -8.74
CA ARG A 63 15.80 4.76 -9.65
C ARG A 63 16.59 6.05 -9.85
N LYS A 64 15.91 7.19 -9.94
CA LYS A 64 16.53 8.46 -10.39
C LYS A 64 16.82 9.45 -9.27
N THR A 65 15.99 9.46 -8.23
CA THR A 65 15.98 10.53 -7.21
C THR A 65 15.82 10.00 -5.80
N GLN A 66 16.21 8.74 -5.53
CA GLN A 66 15.97 8.06 -4.26
C GLN A 66 16.39 8.89 -3.04
N GLN A 67 17.54 9.56 -3.08
CA GLN A 67 18.01 10.38 -1.95
C GLN A 67 17.09 11.58 -1.66
N LYS A 68 16.50 12.19 -2.71
CA LYS A 68 15.52 13.28 -2.55
C LYS A 68 14.22 12.74 -1.96
N SER A 69 13.77 11.58 -2.43
CA SER A 69 12.58 10.91 -1.91
C SER A 69 12.74 10.50 -0.45
N ILE A 70 13.92 9.99 -0.06
CA ILE A 70 14.28 9.67 1.32
C ILE A 70 14.27 10.94 2.20
N ALA A 71 14.83 12.05 1.71
CA ALA A 71 14.84 13.31 2.45
C ALA A 71 13.42 13.80 2.72
N TRP A 72 12.56 13.83 1.70
CA TRP A 72 11.15 14.18 1.85
C TRP A 72 10.42 13.23 2.81
N ALA A 73 10.63 11.93 2.69
CA ALA A 73 10.04 10.93 3.58
C ALA A 73 10.37 11.24 5.06
N LYS A 74 11.63 11.56 5.35
CA LYS A 74 12.09 11.91 6.70
C LYS A 74 11.47 13.22 7.22
N GLU A 75 11.28 14.21 6.36
CA GLU A 75 10.63 15.47 6.72
C GLU A 75 9.17 15.27 7.13
N VAL A 76 8.45 14.38 6.44
CA VAL A 76 7.05 14.03 6.77
C VAL A 76 6.95 13.15 8.02
N GLY A 77 7.98 12.35 8.31
CA GLY A 77 7.96 11.32 9.35
C GLY A 77 7.60 9.92 8.81
N ILE A 78 7.71 9.72 7.49
CA ILE A 78 7.52 8.41 6.84
C ILE A 78 8.61 7.46 7.31
N THR A 79 8.21 6.25 7.66
CA THR A 79 9.09 5.13 8.03
C THR A 79 9.03 3.98 7.01
N GLN A 80 8.02 4.00 6.13
CA GLN A 80 7.76 2.97 5.13
C GLN A 80 7.63 3.58 3.73
N ILE A 81 8.53 3.16 2.84
CA ILE A 81 8.53 3.51 1.43
C ILE A 81 7.85 2.38 0.65
N ILE A 82 6.64 2.59 0.16
CA ILE A 82 5.89 1.58 -0.58
C ILE A 82 5.98 1.84 -2.08
N THR A 83 6.31 0.82 -2.86
CA THR A 83 6.28 0.89 -4.32
C THR A 83 5.06 0.14 -4.81
N ALA A 84 4.20 0.80 -5.60
CA ALA A 84 2.94 0.22 -6.07
C ALA A 84 3.18 -1.01 -6.98
N THR A 85 4.16 -0.91 -7.88
CA THR A 85 4.57 -1.99 -8.79
C THR A 85 6.02 -1.80 -9.23
N LEU A 86 6.73 -2.90 -9.45
CA LEU A 86 8.10 -2.86 -10.00
C LEU A 86 8.10 -2.50 -11.50
N GLY A 87 6.96 -2.62 -12.17
CA GLY A 87 6.83 -2.47 -13.62
C GLY A 87 7.38 -3.69 -14.37
N GLY A 88 7.20 -3.75 -15.69
CA GLY A 88 7.74 -4.84 -16.51
C GLY A 88 6.70 -5.54 -17.41
N GLY A 89 5.46 -5.04 -17.42
CA GLY A 89 4.37 -5.56 -18.27
C GLY A 89 3.68 -6.81 -17.69
N ASN A 90 2.72 -7.33 -18.45
CA ASN A 90 1.79 -8.37 -17.97
C ASN A 90 2.23 -9.79 -18.31
N ASN A 91 3.31 -9.96 -19.08
CA ASN A 91 3.86 -11.26 -19.48
C ASN A 91 5.38 -11.27 -19.33
N PRO A 92 5.91 -11.18 -18.09
CA PRO A 92 7.35 -11.18 -17.88
C PRO A 92 7.91 -12.59 -18.04
N THR A 93 9.20 -12.66 -18.41
CA THR A 93 10.00 -13.88 -18.28
C THR A 93 10.49 -14.02 -16.84
N LEU A 94 10.89 -15.23 -16.44
CA LEU A 94 11.50 -15.47 -15.13
C LEU A 94 12.76 -14.62 -14.91
N ASP A 95 13.57 -14.43 -15.97
CA ASP A 95 14.77 -13.59 -15.88
C ASP A 95 14.44 -12.12 -15.66
N GLN A 96 13.34 -11.63 -16.23
CA GLN A 96 12.87 -10.26 -15.97
C GLN A 96 12.41 -10.10 -14.51
N VAL A 97 11.72 -11.10 -13.97
CA VAL A 97 11.31 -11.09 -12.56
C VAL A 97 12.52 -11.11 -11.63
N LYS A 98 13.52 -11.97 -11.89
CA LYS A 98 14.77 -12.02 -11.13
C LYS A 98 15.52 -10.68 -11.16
N LYS A 99 15.67 -10.09 -12.35
CA LYS A 99 16.32 -8.78 -12.50
C LYS A 99 15.59 -7.67 -11.74
N ALA A 100 14.26 -7.66 -11.80
CA ALA A 100 13.46 -6.69 -11.03
C ALA A 100 13.63 -6.87 -9.53
N ALA A 101 13.66 -8.11 -9.04
CA ALA A 101 13.89 -8.41 -7.63
C ALA A 101 15.29 -8.00 -7.18
N ASP A 102 16.33 -8.29 -7.95
CA ASP A 102 17.71 -7.89 -7.67
C ASP A 102 17.87 -6.37 -7.60
N GLU A 103 17.26 -5.65 -8.55
CA GLU A 103 17.24 -4.19 -8.54
C GLU A 103 16.54 -3.65 -7.30
N TYR A 104 15.37 -4.21 -6.97
CA TYR A 104 14.58 -3.75 -5.83
C TYR A 104 15.27 -4.04 -4.50
N ASN A 105 15.95 -5.17 -4.34
CA ASN A 105 16.78 -5.46 -3.18
C ASN A 105 17.89 -4.40 -2.98
N LYS A 106 18.52 -3.94 -4.06
CA LYS A 106 19.54 -2.86 -4.00
C LYS A 106 18.93 -1.53 -3.57
N ILE A 107 17.76 -1.17 -4.12
CA ILE A 107 17.00 0.02 -3.70
C ILE A 107 16.62 -0.08 -2.22
N ALA A 108 16.15 -1.24 -1.79
CA ALA A 108 15.74 -1.50 -0.42
C ALA A 108 16.92 -1.39 0.58
N ALA A 109 18.11 -1.83 0.18
CA ALA A 109 19.33 -1.67 1.01
C ALA A 109 19.65 -0.19 1.25
N VAL A 110 19.49 0.69 0.25
CA VAL A 110 19.68 2.14 0.40
C VAL A 110 18.63 2.75 1.35
N SER A 111 17.36 2.35 1.21
CA SER A 111 16.29 2.78 2.12
C SER A 111 16.56 2.33 3.56
N ALA A 112 16.98 1.07 3.75
CA ALA A 112 17.31 0.52 5.06
C ALA A 112 18.50 1.24 5.72
N ALA A 113 19.55 1.56 4.96
CA ALA A 113 20.69 2.36 5.45
C ALA A 113 20.26 3.76 5.91
N ALA A 114 19.16 4.28 5.37
CA ALA A 114 18.56 5.55 5.80
C ALA A 114 17.57 5.38 6.96
N GLY A 115 17.36 4.17 7.47
CA GLY A 115 16.41 3.86 8.57
C GLY A 115 14.95 3.71 8.11
N LEU A 116 14.70 3.47 6.82
CA LEU A 116 13.37 3.32 6.24
C LEU A 116 13.13 1.89 5.77
N GLN A 117 11.92 1.38 6.01
CA GLN A 117 11.51 0.06 5.54
C GLN A 117 10.97 0.15 4.11
N GLN A 118 11.58 -0.60 3.19
CA GLN A 118 11.04 -0.73 1.83
C GLN A 118 9.87 -1.72 1.81
N GLY A 119 8.82 -1.39 1.05
CA GLY A 119 7.65 -2.23 0.87
C GLY A 119 7.21 -2.32 -0.59
N LEU A 120 6.65 -3.47 -0.98
CA LEU A 120 6.09 -3.71 -2.31
C LEU A 120 4.59 -3.98 -2.19
N HIS A 121 3.82 -3.23 -2.97
CA HIS A 121 2.39 -3.43 -3.19
C HIS A 121 2.17 -4.47 -4.30
N ASN A 122 0.95 -4.94 -4.50
CA ASN A 122 0.65 -5.91 -5.55
C ASN A 122 -0.34 -5.36 -6.58
N GLU A 123 0.20 -4.61 -7.53
CA GLU A 123 -0.51 -4.12 -8.71
C GLU A 123 0.25 -4.48 -9.99
N GLY A 124 -0.45 -4.50 -11.13
CA GLY A 124 0.18 -4.63 -12.45
C GLY A 124 1.07 -5.86 -12.60
N PHE A 125 2.38 -5.65 -12.65
CA PHE A 125 3.40 -6.67 -12.83
C PHE A 125 3.30 -7.84 -11.84
N GLU A 126 3.00 -7.56 -10.60
CA GLU A 126 2.89 -8.53 -9.52
C GLU A 126 1.73 -9.52 -9.72
N LEU A 127 0.70 -9.12 -10.48
CA LEU A 127 -0.47 -9.94 -10.78
C LEU A 127 -0.25 -10.90 -11.97
N SER A 128 0.85 -10.73 -12.70
CA SER A 128 1.18 -11.56 -13.87
C SER A 128 1.54 -13.00 -13.48
N MET A 129 1.63 -13.85 -14.51
CA MET A 129 2.00 -15.25 -14.37
C MET A 129 3.30 -15.54 -15.12
N VAL A 130 4.17 -16.36 -14.54
CA VAL A 130 5.40 -16.87 -15.15
C VAL A 130 5.48 -18.36 -14.92
N ASP A 131 5.51 -19.14 -15.99
CA ASP A 131 5.61 -20.62 -15.95
C ASP A 131 4.60 -21.26 -14.97
N GLY A 132 3.36 -20.76 -14.96
CA GLY A 132 2.28 -21.24 -14.11
C GLY A 132 2.34 -20.79 -12.65
N LYS A 133 3.33 -19.94 -12.26
CA LYS A 133 3.43 -19.33 -10.94
C LYS A 133 3.07 -17.85 -11.00
N ARG A 134 2.47 -17.33 -9.96
CA ARG A 134 2.24 -15.87 -9.83
C ARG A 134 3.57 -15.15 -9.64
N THR A 135 3.75 -14.06 -10.35
CA THR A 135 4.93 -13.19 -10.16
C THR A 135 5.06 -12.72 -8.72
N TYR A 136 3.95 -12.43 -8.06
CA TYR A 136 3.94 -12.06 -6.63
C TYR A 136 4.53 -13.13 -5.72
N ASP A 137 4.21 -14.41 -5.97
CA ASP A 137 4.77 -15.53 -5.19
C ASP A 137 6.29 -15.66 -5.42
N LEU A 138 6.75 -15.47 -6.69
CA LEU A 138 8.17 -15.45 -7.01
C LEU A 138 8.88 -14.28 -6.31
N LEU A 139 8.27 -13.09 -6.25
CA LEU A 139 8.83 -11.93 -5.56
C LEU A 139 8.90 -12.14 -4.05
N LEU A 140 7.92 -12.83 -3.44
CA LEU A 140 7.98 -13.22 -2.02
C LEU A 140 9.17 -14.13 -1.70
N GLU A 141 9.59 -14.95 -2.68
CA GLU A 141 10.77 -15.84 -2.56
C GLU A 141 12.09 -15.08 -2.84
N LEU A 142 12.12 -14.17 -3.82
CA LEU A 142 13.34 -13.52 -4.32
C LEU A 142 13.74 -12.26 -3.54
N LEU A 143 12.77 -11.56 -2.96
CA LEU A 143 13.04 -10.32 -2.22
C LEU A 143 13.50 -10.63 -0.78
N ASP A 144 14.61 -9.99 -0.37
CA ASP A 144 15.20 -10.17 0.94
C ASP A 144 14.20 -9.82 2.06
N PRO A 145 13.83 -10.78 2.92
CA PRO A 145 12.84 -10.58 3.98
C PRO A 145 13.26 -9.57 5.06
N LYS A 146 14.55 -9.25 5.15
CA LYS A 146 15.07 -8.24 6.08
C LYS A 146 14.94 -6.83 5.49
N LEU A 147 14.99 -6.69 4.16
CA LEU A 147 14.98 -5.42 3.47
C LEU A 147 13.60 -5.05 2.96
N VAL A 148 12.81 -6.03 2.48
CA VAL A 148 11.53 -5.78 1.82
C VAL A 148 10.38 -6.46 2.57
N LYS A 149 9.39 -5.66 2.91
CA LYS A 149 8.08 -6.11 3.37
C LYS A 149 7.05 -5.92 2.25
N PHE A 150 5.83 -6.36 2.48
CA PHE A 150 4.77 -6.28 1.49
C PHE A 150 3.57 -5.51 2.04
N GLN A 151 2.91 -4.79 1.16
CA GLN A 151 1.59 -4.23 1.37
C GLN A 151 0.60 -5.01 0.48
N PHE A 152 -0.51 -5.45 1.03
CA PHE A 152 -1.48 -6.25 0.29
C PHE A 152 -2.64 -5.40 -0.19
N GLN A 153 -2.96 -5.47 -1.50
CA GLN A 153 -4.11 -4.83 -2.11
C GLN A 153 -5.31 -5.78 -2.10
N MET A 154 -6.36 -5.42 -1.36
CA MET A 154 -7.53 -6.29 -1.21
C MET A 154 -8.36 -6.44 -2.49
N SER A 155 -8.35 -5.46 -3.40
CA SER A 155 -9.05 -5.56 -4.68
C SER A 155 -8.52 -6.69 -5.58
N THR A 156 -7.33 -7.22 -5.30
CA THR A 156 -6.74 -8.35 -6.03
C THR A 156 -7.47 -9.68 -5.81
N ILE A 157 -8.49 -9.71 -4.95
CA ILE A 157 -9.45 -10.80 -4.88
C ILE A 157 -10.08 -11.08 -6.26
N THR A 158 -10.25 -10.06 -7.10
CA THR A 158 -10.74 -10.19 -8.48
C THR A 158 -9.80 -11.01 -9.38
N ALA A 159 -8.51 -11.06 -9.03
CA ALA A 159 -7.49 -11.89 -9.67
C ALA A 159 -7.23 -13.21 -8.89
N GLY A 160 -8.12 -13.56 -7.96
CA GLY A 160 -8.05 -14.79 -7.18
C GLY A 160 -7.00 -14.80 -6.07
N PHE A 161 -6.57 -13.62 -5.59
CA PHE A 161 -5.73 -13.52 -4.40
C PHE A 161 -6.59 -13.58 -3.13
N VAL A 162 -6.17 -14.37 -2.16
CA VAL A 162 -6.85 -14.52 -0.87
C VAL A 162 -5.92 -14.03 0.23
N ALA A 163 -6.14 -12.81 0.71
CA ALA A 163 -5.25 -12.13 1.67
C ALA A 163 -4.95 -12.99 2.91
N ALA A 164 -5.97 -13.64 3.49
CA ALA A 164 -5.81 -14.47 4.69
C ALA A 164 -4.83 -15.64 4.49
N GLU A 165 -4.77 -16.22 3.28
CA GLU A 165 -3.82 -17.28 2.94
C GLU A 165 -2.39 -16.74 2.87
N TYR A 166 -2.21 -15.58 2.24
CA TYR A 166 -0.90 -14.92 2.17
C TYR A 166 -0.38 -14.53 3.54
N PHE A 167 -1.21 -13.93 4.40
CA PHE A 167 -0.80 -13.52 5.74
C PHE A 167 -0.39 -14.70 6.62
N THR A 168 -1.08 -15.83 6.49
CA THR A 168 -0.76 -17.04 7.24
C THR A 168 0.48 -17.73 6.69
N LYS A 169 0.55 -17.92 5.35
CA LYS A 169 1.66 -18.63 4.69
C LYS A 169 2.98 -17.88 4.82
N TYR A 170 2.94 -16.56 4.71
CA TYR A 170 4.12 -15.70 4.72
C TYR A 170 4.13 -14.76 5.94
N ALA A 171 3.88 -15.30 7.14
CA ALA A 171 3.85 -14.54 8.37
C ALA A 171 5.14 -13.71 8.55
N GLY A 172 4.99 -12.44 8.96
CA GLY A 172 6.09 -11.50 9.13
C GLY A 172 6.58 -10.83 7.83
N ARG A 173 6.06 -11.22 6.65
CA ARG A 173 6.40 -10.57 5.38
C ARG A 173 5.50 -9.37 5.07
N PHE A 174 4.27 -9.36 5.54
CA PHE A 174 3.29 -8.29 5.31
C PHE A 174 3.32 -7.25 6.43
N TYR A 175 3.36 -6.00 6.06
CA TYR A 175 3.42 -4.88 7.00
C TYR A 175 2.12 -4.05 7.01
N SER A 176 1.49 -3.92 5.87
CA SER A 176 0.26 -3.16 5.71
C SER A 176 -0.68 -3.79 4.67
N MET A 177 -1.91 -3.32 4.63
CA MET A 177 -2.85 -3.63 3.56
C MET A 177 -3.75 -2.44 3.22
N HIS A 178 -4.10 -2.33 1.94
CA HIS A 178 -5.14 -1.45 1.43
C HIS A 178 -6.49 -2.13 1.55
N LEU A 179 -7.41 -1.45 2.22
CA LEU A 179 -8.75 -1.94 2.49
C LEU A 179 -9.71 -1.46 1.41
N GLN A 180 -10.20 -2.41 0.64
CA GLN A 180 -11.26 -2.22 -0.35
C GLN A 180 -12.17 -3.43 -0.30
N ASP A 181 -13.47 -3.25 -0.16
CA ASP A 181 -14.41 -4.37 -0.28
C ASP A 181 -15.00 -4.41 -1.69
N ILE A 182 -15.15 -5.61 -2.21
CA ILE A 182 -15.50 -5.86 -3.60
C ILE A 182 -16.74 -6.79 -3.62
N ASP A 183 -17.74 -6.42 -4.38
CA ASP A 183 -18.86 -7.33 -4.67
C ASP A 183 -18.50 -8.28 -5.81
N MET A 184 -18.07 -9.48 -5.46
CA MET A 184 -17.72 -10.55 -6.43
C MET A 184 -18.95 -11.15 -7.10
N LYS A 185 -20.16 -10.87 -6.61
CA LYS A 185 -21.44 -11.33 -7.15
C LYS A 185 -22.14 -10.26 -7.99
N GLY A 186 -21.46 -9.16 -8.27
CA GLY A 186 -22.00 -8.04 -9.05
C GLY A 186 -22.51 -8.47 -10.42
N ALA A 187 -23.55 -7.79 -10.89
CA ALA A 187 -24.20 -8.08 -12.17
C ALA A 187 -23.21 -8.01 -13.34
N SER A 188 -23.40 -8.91 -14.32
CA SER A 188 -22.65 -8.92 -15.60
C SER A 188 -21.13 -9.08 -15.46
N GLY A 189 -20.65 -9.78 -14.43
CA GLY A 189 -19.22 -10.02 -14.20
C GLY A 189 -18.44 -8.77 -13.81
N ARG A 190 -19.10 -7.68 -13.45
CA ARG A 190 -18.47 -6.51 -12.85
C ARG A 190 -18.27 -6.75 -11.36
N HIS A 191 -17.13 -6.32 -10.86
CA HIS A 191 -16.76 -6.42 -9.45
C HIS A 191 -16.59 -5.02 -8.85
N PRO A 192 -17.71 -4.31 -8.56
CA PRO A 192 -17.62 -2.95 -8.06
C PRO A 192 -17.07 -2.91 -6.63
N GLN A 193 -16.38 -1.83 -6.31
CA GLN A 193 -16.08 -1.51 -4.93
C GLN A 193 -17.36 -1.13 -4.18
N VAL A 194 -17.47 -1.60 -2.94
CA VAL A 194 -18.56 -1.30 -2.03
C VAL A 194 -18.00 -0.91 -0.66
N GLY A 195 -18.83 -0.33 0.21
CA GLY A 195 -18.40 -0.09 1.59
C GLY A 195 -18.05 -1.39 2.29
N MET A 196 -17.03 -1.36 3.16
CA MET A 196 -16.59 -2.56 3.87
C MET A 196 -17.74 -3.24 4.64
N GLY A 197 -17.74 -4.55 4.60
CA GLY A 197 -18.80 -5.39 5.17
C GLY A 197 -20.03 -5.58 4.27
N LYS A 198 -20.06 -4.95 3.09
CA LYS A 198 -21.13 -5.10 2.09
C LYS A 198 -20.72 -5.93 0.87
N GLY A 199 -19.45 -6.27 0.78
CA GLY A 199 -18.88 -7.04 -0.32
C GLY A 199 -18.73 -8.53 -0.01
N SER A 200 -17.77 -9.13 -0.67
CA SER A 200 -17.53 -10.58 -0.62
C SER A 200 -16.36 -10.98 0.29
N ILE A 201 -15.68 -10.02 0.89
CA ILE A 201 -14.51 -10.30 1.74
C ILE A 201 -14.96 -10.63 3.16
N ASP A 202 -14.51 -11.78 3.68
CA ASP A 202 -14.65 -12.13 5.09
C ASP A 202 -13.63 -11.34 5.92
N TRP A 203 -14.05 -10.21 6.44
CA TRP A 203 -13.18 -9.28 7.18
C TRP A 203 -12.74 -9.84 8.52
N VAL A 204 -13.56 -10.62 9.21
CA VAL A 204 -13.17 -11.26 10.48
C VAL A 204 -12.02 -12.24 10.23
N LYS A 205 -12.17 -13.11 9.25
CA LYS A 205 -11.12 -14.05 8.84
C LYS A 205 -9.86 -13.32 8.37
N THR A 206 -10.03 -12.26 7.56
CA THR A 206 -8.92 -11.48 7.01
C THR A 206 -8.11 -10.79 8.10
N PHE A 207 -8.76 -10.07 9.03
CA PHE A 207 -8.06 -9.39 10.12
C PHE A 207 -7.46 -10.36 11.14
N THR A 208 -8.13 -11.49 11.41
CA THR A 208 -7.55 -12.56 12.25
C THR A 208 -6.25 -13.08 11.66
N ALA A 209 -6.25 -13.40 10.36
CA ALA A 209 -5.04 -13.82 9.66
C ALA A 209 -3.99 -12.71 9.60
N ALA A 210 -4.38 -11.47 9.38
CA ALA A 210 -3.48 -10.31 9.39
C ALA A 210 -2.78 -10.13 10.73
N LYS A 211 -3.50 -10.29 11.85
CA LYS A 211 -2.94 -10.24 13.20
C LYS A 211 -1.91 -11.36 13.43
N ILE A 212 -2.23 -12.59 13.03
CA ILE A 212 -1.29 -13.74 13.08
C ILE A 212 -0.08 -13.46 12.20
N GLY A 213 -0.29 -12.93 10.98
CA GLY A 213 0.74 -12.60 10.01
C GLY A 213 1.60 -11.38 10.38
N GLY A 214 1.23 -10.62 11.42
CA GLY A 214 1.99 -9.47 11.91
C GLY A 214 1.76 -8.18 11.11
N VAL A 215 0.65 -8.07 10.36
CA VAL A 215 0.25 -6.83 9.65
C VAL A 215 -0.07 -5.75 10.69
N LYS A 216 0.45 -4.53 10.48
CA LYS A 216 0.38 -3.45 11.48
C LYS A 216 -0.45 -2.25 11.03
N ASN A 217 -0.50 -1.97 9.72
CA ASN A 217 -1.14 -0.79 9.18
C ASN A 217 -2.23 -1.14 8.17
N TYR A 218 -3.31 -0.39 8.23
CA TYR A 218 -4.50 -0.60 7.44
C TYR A 218 -4.96 0.73 6.86
N PHE A 219 -5.07 0.82 5.52
CA PHE A 219 -5.44 2.05 4.83
C PHE A 219 -6.66 1.81 3.95
N VAL A 220 -7.74 2.55 4.19
CA VAL A 220 -8.92 2.52 3.32
C VAL A 220 -8.60 3.28 2.03
N GLU A 221 -8.66 2.58 0.90
CA GLU A 221 -8.40 3.14 -0.42
C GLU A 221 -9.68 3.12 -1.26
N GLN A 222 -10.54 4.09 -1.02
CA GLN A 222 -11.84 4.21 -1.66
C GLN A 222 -12.20 5.68 -1.92
N ASN A 223 -13.25 5.93 -2.70
CA ASN A 223 -13.80 7.28 -2.81
C ASN A 223 -14.37 7.75 -1.46
N TRP A 224 -14.68 9.04 -1.34
CA TRP A 224 -15.11 9.63 -0.08
C TRP A 224 -16.34 8.96 0.55
N GLU A 225 -17.37 8.68 -0.26
CA GLU A 225 -18.61 8.07 0.22
C GLU A 225 -18.36 6.67 0.80
N LEU A 226 -17.64 5.82 0.07
CA LEU A 226 -17.27 4.48 0.52
C LEU A 226 -16.30 4.52 1.71
N THR A 227 -15.38 5.49 1.75
CA THR A 227 -14.48 5.67 2.90
C THR A 227 -15.26 5.93 4.19
N GLN A 228 -16.27 6.81 4.16
CA GLN A 228 -17.12 7.05 5.33
C GLN A 228 -17.81 5.77 5.82
N GLN A 229 -18.39 5.00 4.90
CA GLN A 229 -19.06 3.73 5.22
C GLN A 229 -18.05 2.72 5.79
N SER A 230 -16.88 2.61 5.20
CA SER A 230 -15.83 1.66 5.59
C SER A 230 -15.22 2.00 6.95
N VAL A 231 -14.97 3.27 7.23
CA VAL A 231 -14.51 3.72 8.55
C VAL A 231 -15.58 3.47 9.63
N ALA A 232 -16.86 3.68 9.31
CA ALA A 232 -17.95 3.36 10.23
C ALA A 232 -18.01 1.85 10.54
N PHE A 233 -17.89 1.00 9.52
CA PHE A 233 -17.84 -0.46 9.69
C PHE A 233 -16.64 -0.90 10.54
N LEU A 234 -15.44 -0.37 10.26
CA LEU A 234 -14.21 -0.72 11.00
C LEU A 234 -14.32 -0.43 12.49
N LYS A 235 -15.06 0.62 12.90
CA LYS A 235 -15.32 0.94 14.32
C LYS A 235 -16.21 -0.08 15.01
N THR A 236 -16.99 -0.85 14.27
CA THR A 236 -17.89 -1.89 14.83
C THR A 236 -17.22 -3.27 14.83
N LEU A 237 -16.13 -3.43 14.10
CA LEU A 237 -15.47 -4.71 13.94
C LEU A 237 -14.66 -5.05 15.21
N ASN A 238 -14.94 -6.23 15.78
CA ASN A 238 -14.23 -6.73 16.96
C ASN A 238 -13.41 -7.97 16.56
N VAL A 239 -12.08 -7.83 16.44
CA VAL A 239 -11.13 -8.87 16.00
C VAL A 239 -9.81 -8.83 16.77
#